data_0bc650331b6109a45c58b2830f9b84f4
#
_entry.id   0bc650331b6109a45c58b2830f9b84f4
#
_cell.length_a   1.000
_cell.length_b   1.000
_cell.length_c   1.000
_cell.angle_alpha   90.00
_cell.angle_beta   90.00
_cell.angle_gamma   90.00
#
_symmetry.space_group_name_H-M   'P 1'
#
loop_
_entity.id
_entity.type
_entity.pdbx_description
1 polymer ?
#
loop_
_entity_poly.entity_id
_entity_poly.type
_entity_poly.pdbx_seq_one_letter_code
_entity_poly.pdbx_strand_id
1 'polypeptide(L)'
;MNQSLSVESDGISPRGPVVWFEVEDFLRYFDHFRNPTGLQRLPFEIFVEAERLYGGARVRFCRLSLYSGELIPIEFAEILEAYLHPPGARAPWQAIWAPARLMNEPLAMLPVIVRHPAFFLGLAKTALRDLLDKGLRRRRFEAVVRRGDMVVSLGAPWGVPRHIEHIAAAKRRHGIRYAFLIHDLIPLEHPSFVDARHVAQFRDWLARALPHADAVLTVSKYSRKALLALAGKANWRLPRVAALEPGASVSDGPVAGDGRTMRFPERFVLFVSTIEIRKNHRLLLRVWRRLIERHGADAVPVLIFVGQIGWRVEDLLAELAASDFLAGKIELRRGLSDAELRDAYRSCLFTVFPSLCEGWGLPVAESLAQGKFCLASNRTSIPEVGGDLVDYFDPMDEDDALAKIERALLERGYLPAREARVRAEYRPKSWADCVHALLGELAGDAPDRRAADEAVGWAKAP
;
A
#
# COMPACT_ATOMS: atom_id res chain seq x y z
N MET A 1 -28.10 35.93 3.25
CA MET A 1 -26.80 36.38 3.81
C MET A 1 -25.84 35.18 3.72
N ASN A 2 -25.08 35.14 2.62
CA ASN A 2 -24.06 34.11 2.38
C ASN A 2 -22.77 34.60 3.05
N GLN A 3 -22.31 33.91 4.08
CA GLN A 3 -20.95 34.05 4.57
C GLN A 3 -20.13 32.90 3.93
N SER A 4 -19.36 33.27 2.92
CA SER A 4 -18.28 32.46 2.37
C SER A 4 -17.15 32.39 3.42
N LEU A 5 -16.97 31.23 4.04
CA LEU A 5 -15.78 30.92 4.83
C LEU A 5 -14.61 30.73 3.84
N SER A 6 -13.79 31.76 3.74
CA SER A 6 -12.46 31.68 3.13
C SER A 6 -11.55 30.93 4.10
N VAL A 7 -11.24 29.67 3.79
CA VAL A 7 -10.14 28.94 4.40
C VAL A 7 -8.84 29.55 3.85
N GLU A 8 -8.15 30.29 4.69
CA GLU A 8 -6.77 30.73 4.39
C GLU A 8 -5.89 29.50 4.21
N SER A 9 -5.42 29.29 2.99
CA SER A 9 -4.46 28.25 2.64
C SER A 9 -3.07 28.69 3.10
N ASP A 10 -2.66 28.23 4.26
CA ASP A 10 -1.32 28.50 4.78
C ASP A 10 -0.21 27.95 3.86
N GLY A 11 0.56 28.85 3.29
CA GLY A 11 1.99 28.68 3.10
C GLY A 11 2.53 28.10 1.79
N ILE A 12 1.72 27.59 0.86
CA ILE A 12 2.27 27.04 -0.40
C ILE A 12 2.00 27.99 -1.57
N SER A 13 3.08 28.60 -2.09
CA SER A 13 3.00 29.51 -3.22
C SER A 13 2.29 28.88 -4.43
N PRO A 14 1.28 29.55 -5.03
CA PRO A 14 0.61 29.06 -6.24
C PRO A 14 1.54 28.98 -7.48
N ARG A 15 2.80 29.41 -7.38
CA ARG A 15 3.80 29.47 -8.47
C ARG A 15 4.88 28.39 -8.39
N GLY A 16 4.74 27.37 -7.52
CA GLY A 16 5.71 26.26 -7.43
C GLY A 16 5.69 25.32 -8.62
N PRO A 17 6.68 24.40 -8.74
CA PRO A 17 6.72 23.40 -9.79
C PRO A 17 5.49 22.49 -9.74
N VAL A 18 5.02 22.04 -10.91
CA VAL A 18 3.93 21.08 -11.03
C VAL A 18 4.45 19.70 -10.64
N VAL A 19 3.66 18.97 -9.84
CA VAL A 19 3.89 17.57 -9.52
C VAL A 19 3.05 16.70 -10.46
N TRP A 20 3.71 15.81 -11.18
CA TRP A 20 3.13 14.83 -12.08
C TRP A 20 3.18 13.46 -11.43
N PHE A 21 2.04 12.93 -11.02
CA PHE A 21 1.97 11.54 -10.56
C PHE A 21 2.03 10.60 -11.77
N GLU A 22 3.09 9.78 -11.80
CA GLU A 22 3.25 8.72 -12.78
C GLU A 22 2.54 7.47 -12.27
N VAL A 23 1.57 6.95 -13.02
CA VAL A 23 0.59 5.97 -12.57
C VAL A 23 0.50 4.71 -13.45
N GLU A 24 1.50 4.43 -14.28
CA GLU A 24 1.47 3.26 -15.18
C GLU A 24 1.37 1.94 -14.42
N ASP A 25 2.12 1.78 -13.33
CA ASP A 25 2.07 0.58 -12.48
C ASP A 25 0.69 0.39 -11.84
N PHE A 26 0.06 1.50 -11.41
CA PHE A 26 -1.28 1.51 -10.83
C PHE A 26 -2.33 1.04 -11.85
N LEU A 27 -2.34 1.61 -13.04
CA LEU A 27 -3.29 1.24 -14.10
C LEU A 27 -3.10 -0.21 -14.52
N ARG A 28 -1.85 -0.66 -14.70
CA ARG A 28 -1.52 -2.06 -15.03
C ARG A 28 -1.98 -3.05 -13.98
N TYR A 29 -1.95 -2.66 -12.71
CA TYR A 29 -2.47 -3.52 -11.66
C TYR A 29 -3.95 -3.83 -11.90
N PHE A 30 -4.76 -2.83 -12.20
CA PHE A 30 -6.21 -2.98 -12.41
C PHE A 30 -6.59 -3.63 -13.75
N ASP A 31 -5.68 -3.70 -14.70
CA ASP A 31 -5.87 -4.55 -15.88
C ASP A 31 -5.97 -6.05 -15.51
N HIS A 32 -5.44 -6.43 -14.35
CA HIS A 32 -5.28 -7.84 -13.93
C HIS A 32 -6.01 -8.19 -12.63
N PHE A 33 -6.19 -7.24 -11.74
CA PHE A 33 -6.75 -7.45 -10.40
C PHE A 33 -7.93 -6.50 -10.14
N ARG A 34 -8.95 -6.99 -9.45
CA ARG A 34 -10.13 -6.19 -9.11
C ARG A 34 -10.00 -5.45 -7.79
N ASN A 35 -9.36 -6.08 -6.81
CA ASN A 35 -9.31 -5.56 -5.45
C ASN A 35 -7.95 -4.96 -5.17
N PRO A 36 -7.88 -3.69 -4.74
CA PRO A 36 -6.63 -3.05 -4.38
C PRO A 36 -5.99 -3.69 -3.14
N THR A 37 -4.67 -3.71 -3.12
CA THR A 37 -3.88 -3.97 -1.91
C THR A 37 -3.40 -2.64 -1.30
N GLY A 38 -2.67 -2.68 -0.19
CA GLY A 38 -2.09 -1.46 0.40
C GLY A 38 -1.20 -0.68 -0.57
N LEU A 39 -0.53 -1.39 -1.51
CA LEU A 39 0.29 -0.80 -2.57
C LEU A 39 -0.50 0.07 -3.57
N GLN A 40 -1.80 -0.19 -3.74
CA GLN A 40 -2.68 0.60 -4.60
C GLN A 40 -3.53 1.57 -3.79
N ARG A 41 -3.97 1.18 -2.59
CA ARG A 41 -4.82 2.04 -1.74
C ARG A 41 -4.10 3.32 -1.33
N LEU A 42 -2.87 3.22 -0.86
CA LEU A 42 -2.11 4.38 -0.40
C LEU A 42 -1.88 5.42 -1.52
N PRO A 43 -1.36 5.06 -2.72
CA PRO A 43 -1.28 6.00 -3.82
C PRO A 43 -2.63 6.59 -4.23
N PHE A 44 -3.69 5.76 -4.27
CA PHE A 44 -5.02 6.22 -4.68
C PHE A 44 -5.57 7.29 -3.74
N GLU A 45 -5.48 7.11 -2.43
CA GLU A 45 -5.91 8.10 -1.45
C GLU A 45 -5.12 9.43 -1.61
N ILE A 46 -3.81 9.33 -1.87
CA ILE A 46 -2.98 10.51 -2.19
C ILE A 46 -3.45 11.17 -3.49
N PHE A 47 -3.78 10.41 -4.54
CA PHE A 47 -4.25 10.97 -5.80
C PHE A 47 -5.58 11.69 -5.66
N VAL A 48 -6.55 11.08 -4.98
CA VAL A 48 -7.86 11.67 -4.69
C VAL A 48 -7.71 12.98 -3.95
N GLU A 49 -6.94 12.96 -2.87
CA GLU A 49 -6.81 14.13 -2.02
C GLU A 49 -5.95 15.25 -2.67
N ALA A 50 -4.93 14.88 -3.43
CA ALA A 50 -4.11 15.83 -4.18
C ALA A 50 -4.91 16.52 -5.29
N GLU A 51 -5.77 15.78 -6.01
CA GLU A 51 -6.68 16.35 -7.00
C GLU A 51 -7.70 17.27 -6.35
N ARG A 52 -8.28 16.86 -5.22
CA ARG A 52 -9.24 17.68 -4.45
C ARG A 52 -8.66 19.01 -3.97
N LEU A 53 -7.42 18.98 -3.45
CA LEU A 53 -6.78 20.15 -2.86
C LEU A 53 -6.17 21.11 -3.90
N TYR A 54 -5.59 20.56 -4.97
CA TYR A 54 -4.73 21.33 -5.86
C TYR A 54 -5.17 21.27 -7.34
N GLY A 55 -5.95 20.26 -7.74
CA GLY A 55 -6.42 20.09 -9.10
C GLY A 55 -5.33 20.29 -10.15
N GLY A 56 -5.72 20.60 -11.37
CA GLY A 56 -4.79 20.80 -12.48
C GLY A 56 -3.81 21.99 -12.33
N ALA A 57 -3.91 22.81 -11.28
CA ALA A 57 -3.03 23.94 -11.06
C ALA A 57 -1.61 23.54 -10.64
N ARG A 58 -1.48 22.57 -9.72
CA ARG A 58 -0.21 22.10 -9.15
C ARG A 58 0.00 20.60 -9.22
N VAL A 59 -1.05 19.83 -9.41
CA VAL A 59 -1.04 18.37 -9.48
C VAL A 59 -1.58 17.96 -10.83
N ARG A 60 -0.92 17.02 -11.47
CA ARG A 60 -1.32 16.41 -12.74
C ARG A 60 -0.95 14.94 -12.73
N PHE A 61 -1.50 14.22 -13.69
CA PHE A 61 -1.26 12.78 -13.82
C PHE A 61 -0.68 12.46 -15.18
N CYS A 62 0.22 11.49 -15.21
CA CYS A 62 0.76 10.94 -16.43
C CYS A 62 1.00 9.45 -16.30
N ARG A 63 1.01 8.78 -17.43
CA ARG A 63 1.40 7.38 -17.54
C ARG A 63 2.64 7.24 -18.44
N LEU A 64 3.37 6.16 -18.26
CA LEU A 64 4.49 5.82 -19.12
C LEU A 64 4.01 4.92 -20.27
N SER A 65 4.14 5.37 -21.51
CA SER A 65 3.87 4.52 -22.66
C SER A 65 4.94 3.44 -22.80
N LEU A 66 4.55 2.18 -22.70
CA LEU A 66 5.47 1.04 -22.82
C LEU A 66 6.04 0.88 -24.23
N TYR A 67 5.38 1.45 -25.25
CA TYR A 67 5.80 1.35 -26.65
C TYR A 67 6.76 2.47 -27.05
N SER A 68 6.48 3.71 -26.65
CA SER A 68 7.33 4.85 -26.99
C SER A 68 8.30 5.24 -25.89
N GLY A 69 8.06 4.79 -24.66
CA GLY A 69 8.83 5.21 -23.48
C GLY A 69 8.61 6.67 -23.10
N GLU A 70 7.54 7.30 -23.60
CA GLU A 70 7.22 8.70 -23.36
C GLU A 70 6.16 8.84 -22.28
N LEU A 71 6.22 9.95 -21.54
CA LEU A 71 5.17 10.32 -20.60
C LEU A 71 3.96 10.86 -21.38
N ILE A 72 2.79 10.40 -21.02
CA ILE A 72 1.50 10.75 -21.62
C ILE A 72 0.60 11.30 -20.52
N PRO A 73 0.11 12.55 -20.61
CA PRO A 73 -0.85 13.08 -19.66
C PRO A 73 -2.14 12.25 -19.68
N ILE A 74 -2.72 12.06 -18.51
CA ILE A 74 -4.04 11.46 -18.36
C ILE A 74 -4.88 12.31 -17.40
N GLU A 75 -6.19 12.15 -17.50
CA GLU A 75 -7.12 12.82 -16.60
C GLU A 75 -7.33 11.98 -15.35
N PHE A 76 -7.57 12.62 -14.21
CA PHE A 76 -7.86 11.91 -12.96
C PHE A 76 -9.07 10.96 -13.09
N ALA A 77 -10.04 11.30 -13.91
CA ALA A 77 -11.19 10.45 -14.18
C ALA A 77 -10.81 9.05 -14.72
N GLU A 78 -9.71 8.93 -15.48
CA GLU A 78 -9.22 7.63 -15.98
C GLU A 78 -8.68 6.76 -14.83
N ILE A 79 -8.05 7.37 -13.83
CA ILE A 79 -7.56 6.69 -12.63
C ILE A 79 -8.73 6.24 -11.75
N LEU A 80 -9.70 7.13 -11.56
CA LEU A 80 -10.91 6.84 -10.80
C LEU A 80 -11.72 5.70 -11.44
N GLU A 81 -11.88 5.73 -12.76
CA GLU A 81 -12.55 4.65 -13.51
C GLU A 81 -11.83 3.31 -13.36
N ALA A 82 -10.50 3.29 -13.46
CA ALA A 82 -9.71 2.07 -13.29
C ALA A 82 -9.84 1.48 -11.87
N TYR A 83 -9.95 2.33 -10.85
CA TYR A 83 -10.10 1.92 -9.46
C TYR A 83 -11.51 1.42 -9.12
N LEU A 84 -12.54 2.16 -9.54
CA LEU A 84 -13.94 1.84 -9.22
C LEU A 84 -14.51 0.73 -10.11
N HIS A 85 -14.10 0.69 -11.38
CA HIS A 85 -14.61 -0.24 -12.39
C HIS A 85 -13.48 -1.02 -13.07
N PRO A 86 -12.62 -1.72 -12.28
CA PRO A 86 -11.48 -2.43 -12.85
C PRO A 86 -11.95 -3.40 -13.94
N PRO A 87 -11.33 -3.40 -15.13
CA PRO A 87 -11.73 -4.25 -16.25
C PRO A 87 -11.72 -5.75 -15.90
N GLY A 88 -11.06 -6.08 -14.83
CA GLY A 88 -11.07 -7.38 -14.18
C GLY A 88 -10.30 -8.44 -14.94
N ALA A 89 -9.59 -9.24 -14.20
CA ALA A 89 -8.82 -10.36 -14.73
C ALA A 89 -9.72 -11.33 -15.51
N ARG A 90 -9.73 -11.20 -16.82
CA ARG A 90 -10.28 -12.21 -17.73
C ARG A 90 -9.23 -13.25 -18.16
N ALA A 91 -7.97 -13.07 -17.74
CA ALA A 91 -6.88 -14.00 -18.04
C ALA A 91 -6.25 -14.57 -16.76
N PRO A 92 -5.87 -15.87 -16.76
CA PRO A 92 -5.13 -16.45 -15.64
C PRO A 92 -3.81 -15.68 -15.42
N TRP A 93 -3.46 -15.38 -14.18
CA TRP A 93 -2.25 -14.65 -13.77
C TRP A 93 -0.93 -15.24 -14.35
N GLN A 94 -0.92 -16.53 -14.71
CA GLN A 94 0.19 -17.19 -15.39
C GLN A 94 0.49 -16.65 -16.79
N ALA A 95 -0.47 -16.00 -17.46
CA ALA A 95 -0.27 -15.38 -18.77
C ALA A 95 0.42 -14.01 -18.69
N ILE A 96 0.47 -13.38 -17.52
CA ILE A 96 0.99 -12.03 -17.33
C ILE A 96 2.52 -11.97 -17.43
N TRP A 97 3.21 -13.05 -17.04
CA TRP A 97 4.68 -13.13 -17.00
C TRP A 97 5.30 -13.79 -18.24
N ALA A 98 4.46 -14.29 -19.15
CA ALA A 98 4.89 -14.92 -20.39
C ALA A 98 5.47 -13.96 -21.46
N PRO A 99 5.00 -12.70 -21.62
CA PRO A 99 5.36 -11.87 -22.76
C PRO A 99 6.86 -11.58 -22.89
N ALA A 100 7.58 -11.41 -21.78
CA ALA A 100 8.99 -11.04 -21.84
C ALA A 100 9.90 -12.12 -22.45
N ARG A 101 9.52 -13.41 -22.34
CA ARG A 101 10.22 -14.53 -23.00
C ARG A 101 9.77 -14.75 -24.44
N LEU A 102 8.51 -14.42 -24.75
CA LEU A 102 7.91 -14.67 -26.06
C LEU A 102 8.30 -13.64 -27.14
N MET A 103 8.76 -12.46 -26.73
CA MET A 103 9.20 -11.43 -27.69
C MET A 103 10.48 -11.80 -28.45
N ASN A 104 11.25 -12.76 -27.98
CA ASN A 104 12.47 -13.21 -28.66
C ASN A 104 12.23 -14.34 -29.67
N GLU A 105 11.03 -14.96 -29.71
CA GLU A 105 10.69 -16.02 -30.66
C GLU A 105 9.26 -15.85 -31.20
N PRO A 106 9.05 -15.05 -32.23
CA PRO A 106 7.70 -14.70 -32.73
C PRO A 106 6.91 -15.93 -33.26
N LEU A 107 7.55 -16.98 -33.71
CA LEU A 107 6.89 -18.22 -34.17
C LEU A 107 6.36 -19.08 -33.02
N ALA A 108 6.91 -18.98 -31.82
CA ALA A 108 6.40 -19.67 -30.63
C ALA A 108 5.08 -19.08 -30.12
N MET A 109 4.71 -17.89 -30.60
CA MET A 109 3.48 -17.17 -30.21
C MET A 109 2.21 -17.72 -30.88
N LEU A 110 2.30 -18.37 -32.02
CA LEU A 110 1.12 -18.81 -32.80
C LEU A 110 0.17 -19.71 -31.99
N PRO A 111 0.63 -20.73 -31.26
CA PRO A 111 -0.26 -21.59 -30.46
C PRO A 111 -0.92 -20.85 -29.28
N VAL A 112 -0.25 -19.83 -28.73
CA VAL A 112 -0.75 -19.02 -27.61
C VAL A 112 -1.79 -18.02 -28.10
N ILE A 113 -1.56 -17.40 -29.28
CA ILE A 113 -2.52 -16.47 -29.93
C ILE A 113 -3.84 -17.20 -30.23
N VAL A 114 -3.77 -18.44 -30.76
CA VAL A 114 -4.95 -19.24 -31.09
C VAL A 114 -5.72 -19.68 -29.85
N ARG A 115 -5.04 -19.95 -28.72
CA ARG A 115 -5.69 -20.34 -27.46
C ARG A 115 -6.30 -19.18 -26.66
N HIS A 116 -5.78 -17.98 -26.85
CA HIS A 116 -6.20 -16.80 -26.07
C HIS A 116 -6.45 -15.56 -26.95
N PRO A 117 -7.38 -15.65 -27.95
CA PRO A 117 -7.62 -14.55 -28.90
C PRO A 117 -8.09 -13.27 -28.21
N ALA A 118 -8.87 -13.37 -27.12
CA ALA A 118 -9.37 -12.22 -26.38
C ALA A 118 -8.23 -11.43 -25.66
N PHE A 119 -7.19 -12.11 -25.21
CA PHE A 119 -6.01 -11.49 -24.63
C PHE A 119 -5.23 -10.67 -25.67
N PHE A 120 -4.99 -11.25 -26.84
CA PHE A 120 -4.27 -10.57 -27.93
C PHE A 120 -5.09 -9.44 -28.55
N LEU A 121 -6.41 -9.58 -28.61
CA LEU A 121 -7.33 -8.48 -28.98
C LEU A 121 -7.28 -7.34 -27.97
N GLY A 122 -7.20 -7.64 -26.66
CA GLY A 122 -6.98 -6.67 -25.61
C GLY A 122 -5.65 -5.94 -25.79
N LEU A 123 -4.57 -6.70 -26.01
CA LEU A 123 -3.24 -6.14 -26.26
C LEU A 123 -3.19 -5.29 -27.53
N ALA A 124 -3.83 -5.75 -28.61
CA ALA A 124 -3.94 -5.02 -29.86
C ALA A 124 -4.78 -3.72 -29.72
N LYS A 125 -5.91 -3.78 -28.96
CA LYS A 125 -6.71 -2.59 -28.63
C LYS A 125 -5.91 -1.58 -27.80
N THR A 126 -5.15 -2.05 -26.81
CA THR A 126 -4.30 -1.19 -25.99
C THR A 126 -3.18 -0.57 -26.83
N ALA A 127 -2.54 -1.36 -27.70
CA ALA A 127 -1.53 -0.88 -28.63
C ALA A 127 -2.09 0.12 -29.65
N LEU A 128 -3.27 -0.14 -30.19
CA LEU A 128 -3.97 0.76 -31.12
C LEU A 128 -4.41 2.05 -30.42
N ARG A 129 -4.97 1.93 -29.21
CA ARG A 129 -5.32 3.09 -28.39
C ARG A 129 -4.09 3.94 -28.06
N ASP A 130 -2.98 3.33 -27.65
CA ASP A 130 -1.69 4.01 -27.45
C ASP A 130 -1.19 4.65 -28.74
N LEU A 131 -1.34 4.00 -29.90
CA LEU A 131 -0.91 4.53 -31.18
C LEU A 131 -1.75 5.74 -31.63
N LEU A 132 -3.07 5.69 -31.43
CA LEU A 132 -4.00 6.78 -31.73
C LEU A 132 -3.82 7.95 -30.73
N ASP A 133 -3.60 7.66 -29.47
CA ASP A 133 -3.33 8.68 -28.44
C ASP A 133 -1.95 9.35 -28.58
N LYS A 134 -0.98 8.66 -29.18
CA LYS A 134 0.40 9.15 -29.35
C LYS A 134 0.51 10.52 -30.02
N GLY A 135 -0.23 10.75 -31.10
CA GLY A 135 -0.10 11.98 -31.86
C GLY A 135 -0.67 13.21 -31.16
N LEU A 136 -1.76 13.05 -30.42
CA LEU A 136 -2.48 14.15 -29.77
C LEU A 136 -2.03 14.39 -28.33
N ARG A 137 -1.84 13.31 -27.52
CA ARG A 137 -1.49 13.44 -26.11
C ARG A 137 -0.01 13.73 -25.87
N ARG A 138 0.90 13.21 -26.71
CA ARG A 138 2.34 13.54 -26.65
C ARG A 138 2.59 15.03 -26.80
N ARG A 139 1.98 15.67 -27.80
CA ARG A 139 2.09 17.12 -27.97
C ARG A 139 1.58 17.90 -26.77
N ARG A 140 0.59 17.35 -26.02
CA ARG A 140 0.08 17.99 -24.80
C ARG A 140 1.08 17.92 -23.66
N PHE A 141 1.80 16.79 -23.43
CA PHE A 141 2.81 16.73 -22.37
C PHE A 141 3.95 17.71 -22.63
N GLU A 142 4.53 17.68 -23.83
CA GLU A 142 5.60 18.60 -24.25
C GLU A 142 5.18 20.08 -24.19
N ALA A 143 3.89 20.36 -24.43
CA ALA A 143 3.36 21.72 -24.39
C ALA A 143 3.13 22.26 -22.97
N VAL A 144 2.99 21.39 -21.99
CA VAL A 144 2.56 21.77 -20.62
C VAL A 144 3.60 21.47 -19.54
N VAL A 145 4.54 20.55 -19.81
CA VAL A 145 5.64 20.23 -18.89
C VAL A 145 6.64 21.39 -18.89
N ARG A 146 7.14 21.71 -17.70
CA ARG A 146 8.14 22.76 -17.51
C ARG A 146 9.42 22.18 -16.93
N ARG A 147 10.53 22.79 -17.25
CA ARG A 147 11.81 22.48 -16.61
C ARG A 147 11.67 22.68 -15.09
N GLY A 148 12.07 21.66 -14.31
CA GLY A 148 11.95 21.66 -12.88
C GLY A 148 10.66 21.06 -12.34
N ASP A 149 9.65 20.74 -13.19
CA ASP A 149 8.51 19.95 -12.77
C ASP A 149 8.95 18.61 -12.16
N MET A 150 8.20 18.07 -11.22
CA MET A 150 8.52 16.84 -10.51
C MET A 150 7.63 15.70 -11.00
N VAL A 151 8.22 14.63 -11.51
CA VAL A 151 7.51 13.36 -11.77
C VAL A 151 7.68 12.45 -10.55
N VAL A 152 6.59 11.86 -10.07
CA VAL A 152 6.59 11.06 -8.84
C VAL A 152 5.89 9.73 -9.09
N SER A 153 6.58 8.62 -8.81
CA SER A 153 5.98 7.27 -8.80
C SER A 153 5.71 6.85 -7.35
N LEU A 154 4.44 6.62 -7.01
CA LEU A 154 4.02 6.28 -5.66
C LEU A 154 3.74 4.78 -5.43
N GLY A 155 3.67 3.97 -6.48
CA GLY A 155 3.31 2.56 -6.41
C GLY A 155 4.50 1.61 -6.51
N ALA A 156 4.45 0.71 -7.50
CA ALA A 156 5.43 -0.35 -7.74
C ALA A 156 6.15 -0.21 -9.11
N PRO A 157 6.87 0.89 -9.36
CA PRO A 157 7.46 1.16 -10.68
C PRO A 157 8.50 0.11 -11.13
N TRP A 158 9.03 -0.69 -10.21
CA TRP A 158 9.91 -1.83 -10.56
C TRP A 158 9.19 -2.93 -11.35
N GLY A 159 7.85 -2.96 -11.33
CA GLY A 159 7.02 -3.85 -12.15
C GLY A 159 6.82 -3.36 -13.59
N VAL A 160 7.21 -2.12 -13.90
CA VAL A 160 7.06 -1.53 -15.24
C VAL A 160 8.34 -1.76 -16.05
N PRO A 161 8.27 -2.42 -17.22
CA PRO A 161 9.45 -2.68 -18.05
C PRO A 161 10.17 -1.40 -18.44
N ARG A 162 11.50 -1.41 -18.30
CA ARG A 162 12.38 -0.28 -18.66
C ARG A 162 11.98 1.07 -18.05
N HIS A 163 11.25 1.05 -16.93
CA HIS A 163 10.74 2.26 -16.29
C HIS A 163 11.83 3.33 -16.11
N ILE A 164 12.95 2.96 -15.47
CA ILE A 164 13.98 3.95 -15.12
C ILE A 164 14.72 4.50 -16.33
N GLU A 165 14.90 3.72 -17.39
CA GLU A 165 15.49 4.19 -18.65
C GLU A 165 14.61 5.26 -19.31
N HIS A 166 13.29 5.07 -19.27
CA HIS A 166 12.32 6.03 -19.82
C HIS A 166 12.26 7.30 -18.97
N ILE A 167 12.26 7.18 -17.63
CA ILE A 167 12.35 8.33 -16.72
C ILE A 167 13.66 9.11 -16.97
N ALA A 168 14.79 8.42 -17.09
CA ALA A 168 16.07 9.06 -17.36
C ALA A 168 16.07 9.80 -18.71
N ALA A 169 15.43 9.24 -19.74
CA ALA A 169 15.25 9.90 -21.03
C ALA A 169 14.35 11.14 -20.92
N ALA A 170 13.23 11.04 -20.19
CA ALA A 170 12.35 12.17 -19.94
C ALA A 170 13.05 13.30 -19.14
N LYS A 171 13.86 12.96 -18.13
CA LYS A 171 14.69 13.94 -17.39
C LYS A 171 15.63 14.70 -18.33
N ARG A 172 16.35 13.99 -19.20
CA ARG A 172 17.27 14.64 -20.17
C ARG A 172 16.52 15.52 -21.15
N ARG A 173 15.36 15.06 -21.66
CA ARG A 173 14.60 15.76 -22.70
C ARG A 173 13.88 17.00 -22.18
N HIS A 174 13.26 16.93 -21.02
CA HIS A 174 12.37 17.97 -20.51
C HIS A 174 12.93 18.72 -19.30
N GLY A 175 14.07 18.30 -18.74
CA GLY A 175 14.66 18.92 -17.55
C GLY A 175 13.79 18.76 -16.29
N ILE A 176 12.98 17.71 -16.24
CA ILE A 176 12.15 17.36 -15.06
C ILE A 176 13.00 16.79 -13.94
N ARG A 177 12.47 16.84 -12.72
CA ARG A 177 12.97 16.12 -11.55
C ARG A 177 12.19 14.81 -11.38
N TYR A 178 12.75 13.87 -10.64
CA TYR A 178 12.11 12.59 -10.38
C TYR A 178 12.18 12.21 -8.91
N ALA A 179 11.07 11.74 -8.36
CA ALA A 179 11.00 11.14 -7.03
C ALA A 179 10.19 9.84 -7.05
N PHE A 180 10.40 8.99 -6.06
CA PHE A 180 9.60 7.80 -5.88
C PHE A 180 9.40 7.45 -4.41
N LEU A 181 8.31 6.72 -4.12
CA LEU A 181 7.98 6.22 -2.80
C LEU A 181 8.42 4.76 -2.66
N ILE A 182 9.06 4.44 -1.56
CA ILE A 182 9.34 3.07 -1.12
C ILE A 182 8.35 2.71 -0.01
N HIS A 183 7.50 1.71 -0.28
CA HIS A 183 6.55 1.20 0.70
C HIS A 183 7.23 0.37 1.78
N ASP A 184 8.19 -0.44 1.40
CA ASP A 184 9.03 -1.24 2.31
C ASP A 184 10.31 -1.70 1.60
N LEU A 185 11.19 -2.30 2.37
CA LEU A 185 12.41 -2.94 1.89
C LEU A 185 12.42 -4.44 2.20
N ILE A 186 11.24 -5.00 2.46
CA ILE A 186 11.04 -6.41 2.79
C ILE A 186 11.73 -7.35 1.79
N PRO A 187 11.67 -7.10 0.45
CA PRO A 187 12.39 -7.96 -0.49
C PRO A 187 13.90 -8.05 -0.24
N LEU A 188 14.50 -7.02 0.36
CA LEU A 188 15.94 -6.96 0.61
C LEU A 188 16.31 -7.34 2.07
N GLU A 189 15.46 -7.00 3.04
CA GLU A 189 15.69 -7.31 4.46
C GLU A 189 15.28 -8.75 4.81
N HIS A 190 14.17 -9.22 4.19
CA HIS A 190 13.56 -10.53 4.45
C HIS A 190 13.26 -11.29 3.15
N PRO A 191 14.29 -11.62 2.35
CA PRO A 191 14.10 -12.22 1.02
C PRO A 191 13.37 -13.57 1.06
N SER A 192 13.37 -14.26 2.20
CA SER A 192 12.63 -15.52 2.38
C SER A 192 11.11 -15.36 2.32
N PHE A 193 10.58 -14.17 2.52
CA PHE A 193 9.13 -13.89 2.44
C PHE A 193 8.66 -13.57 1.03
N VAL A 194 9.57 -13.38 0.08
CA VAL A 194 9.27 -12.92 -1.26
C VAL A 194 9.84 -13.90 -2.30
N ASP A 195 9.25 -13.94 -3.48
CA ASP A 195 9.82 -14.72 -4.59
C ASP A 195 11.19 -14.17 -5.00
N ALA A 196 12.15 -15.07 -5.26
CA ALA A 196 13.54 -14.69 -5.57
C ALA A 196 13.67 -13.78 -6.80
N ARG A 197 12.77 -13.92 -7.78
CA ARG A 197 12.75 -13.04 -8.97
C ARG A 197 12.34 -11.62 -8.59
N HIS A 198 11.35 -11.48 -7.73
CA HIS A 198 10.93 -10.17 -7.22
C HIS A 198 12.04 -9.51 -6.39
N VAL A 199 12.76 -10.28 -5.56
CA VAL A 199 13.93 -9.78 -4.82
C VAL A 199 14.98 -9.22 -5.78
N ALA A 200 15.34 -9.98 -6.82
CA ALA A 200 16.33 -9.56 -7.81
C ALA A 200 15.84 -8.33 -8.59
N GLN A 201 14.60 -8.35 -9.07
CA GLN A 201 13.99 -7.27 -9.84
C GLN A 201 13.93 -5.96 -9.04
N PHE A 202 13.49 -6.02 -7.77
CA PHE A 202 13.42 -4.85 -6.89
C PHE A 202 14.81 -4.29 -6.59
N ARG A 203 15.79 -5.16 -6.30
CA ARG A 203 17.19 -4.74 -6.06
C ARG A 203 17.79 -4.04 -7.27
N ASP A 204 17.68 -4.65 -8.44
CA ASP A 204 18.22 -4.12 -9.69
C ASP A 204 17.57 -2.79 -10.07
N TRP A 205 16.25 -2.70 -9.91
CA TRP A 205 15.52 -1.46 -10.14
C TRP A 205 15.99 -0.38 -9.17
N LEU A 206 16.03 -0.65 -7.86
CA LEU A 206 16.41 0.33 -6.85
C LEU A 206 17.83 0.87 -7.09
N ALA A 207 18.80 -0.02 -7.35
CA ALA A 207 20.18 0.37 -7.64
C ALA A 207 20.29 1.29 -8.86
N ARG A 208 19.45 1.08 -9.89
CA ARG A 208 19.41 1.93 -11.09
C ARG A 208 18.56 3.18 -10.92
N ALA A 209 17.54 3.15 -10.07
CA ALA A 209 16.65 4.27 -9.84
C ALA A 209 17.30 5.39 -9.00
N LEU A 210 18.05 5.01 -7.95
CA LEU A 210 18.67 5.95 -7.02
C LEU A 210 19.52 7.04 -7.70
N PRO A 211 20.40 6.75 -8.70
CA PRO A 211 21.18 7.77 -9.38
C PRO A 211 20.35 8.77 -10.19
N HIS A 212 19.11 8.44 -10.53
CA HIS A 212 18.21 9.31 -11.30
C HIS A 212 17.21 10.06 -10.43
N ALA A 213 17.07 9.68 -9.17
CA ALA A 213 16.15 10.33 -8.25
C ALA A 213 16.71 11.64 -7.70
N ASP A 214 15.84 12.64 -7.57
CA ASP A 214 16.13 13.90 -6.87
C ASP A 214 15.65 13.84 -5.42
N ALA A 215 14.65 12.97 -5.14
CA ALA A 215 14.21 12.63 -3.78
C ALA A 215 13.69 11.18 -3.75
N VAL A 216 13.81 10.55 -2.58
CA VAL A 216 13.19 9.27 -2.24
C VAL A 216 12.32 9.48 -1.01
N LEU A 217 11.10 9.00 -1.09
CA LEU A 217 10.15 8.99 0.02
C LEU A 217 10.02 7.56 0.56
N THR A 218 9.77 7.43 1.84
CA THR A 218 9.46 6.16 2.49
C THR A 218 8.21 6.32 3.34
N VAL A 219 7.42 5.28 3.51
CA VAL A 219 6.16 5.35 4.26
C VAL A 219 6.35 5.38 5.78
N SER A 220 7.58 5.20 6.28
CA SER A 220 7.88 5.17 7.71
C SER A 220 9.32 5.58 7.99
N LYS A 221 9.61 5.97 9.23
CA LYS A 221 10.97 6.21 9.71
C LYS A 221 11.79 4.90 9.72
N TYR A 222 11.12 3.78 10.01
CA TYR A 222 11.75 2.46 9.91
C TYR A 222 12.25 2.19 8.48
N SER A 223 11.39 2.32 7.46
CA SER A 223 11.77 2.11 6.07
C SER A 223 12.87 3.08 5.63
N ARG A 224 12.84 4.34 6.11
CA ARG A 224 13.92 5.30 5.87
C ARG A 224 15.25 4.80 6.45
N LYS A 225 15.25 4.37 7.72
CA LYS A 225 16.45 3.85 8.40
C LYS A 225 16.98 2.60 7.68
N ALA A 226 16.11 1.70 7.27
CA ALA A 226 16.47 0.50 6.51
C ALA A 226 17.11 0.85 5.17
N LEU A 227 16.56 1.82 4.42
CA LEU A 227 17.15 2.28 3.16
C LEU A 227 18.56 2.88 3.37
N LEU A 228 18.73 3.72 4.39
CA LEU A 228 20.02 4.32 4.71
C LEU A 228 21.07 3.25 5.06
N ALA A 229 20.68 2.25 5.84
CA ALA A 229 21.55 1.13 6.21
C ALA A 229 21.93 0.25 5.01
N LEU A 230 20.98 -0.07 4.15
CA LEU A 230 21.23 -0.83 2.92
C LEU A 230 22.14 -0.07 1.95
N ALA A 231 21.89 1.22 1.77
CA ALA A 231 22.70 2.06 0.89
C ALA A 231 24.15 2.15 1.38
N GLY A 232 24.36 2.27 2.70
CA GLY A 232 25.70 2.24 3.30
C GLY A 232 26.42 0.92 3.02
N LYS A 233 25.75 -0.22 3.18
CA LYS A 233 26.31 -1.55 2.90
C LYS A 233 26.61 -1.78 1.42
N ALA A 234 25.75 -1.27 0.54
CA ALA A 234 25.87 -1.42 -0.91
C ALA A 234 26.69 -0.31 -1.58
N ASN A 235 27.18 0.66 -0.79
CA ASN A 235 27.85 1.86 -1.28
C ASN A 235 27.01 2.64 -2.32
N TRP A 236 25.69 2.72 -2.11
CA TRP A 236 24.82 3.50 -2.95
C TRP A 236 24.80 4.97 -2.53
N ARG A 237 24.91 5.85 -3.50
CA ARG A 237 24.73 7.27 -3.27
C ARG A 237 23.22 7.57 -3.23
N LEU A 238 22.75 8.08 -2.11
CA LEU A 238 21.35 8.44 -1.94
C LEU A 238 21.11 9.92 -2.28
N PRO A 239 19.97 10.25 -2.92
CA PRO A 239 19.45 11.60 -2.93
C PRO A 239 18.88 11.97 -1.56
N ARG A 240 18.16 13.07 -1.45
CA ARG A 240 17.36 13.37 -0.24
C ARG A 240 16.38 12.23 0.04
N VAL A 241 16.33 11.75 1.29
CA VAL A 241 15.42 10.70 1.75
C VAL A 241 14.55 11.26 2.88
N ALA A 242 13.22 11.22 2.70
CA ALA A 242 12.26 11.66 3.69
C ALA A 242 11.23 10.57 4.02
N ALA A 243 10.76 10.53 5.27
CA ALA A 243 9.66 9.67 5.66
C ALA A 243 8.33 10.44 5.50
N LEU A 244 7.42 9.85 4.75
CA LEU A 244 6.07 10.33 4.52
C LEU A 244 5.09 9.43 5.27
N GLU A 245 4.55 9.92 6.34
CA GLU A 245 3.57 9.21 7.15
C GLU A 245 2.20 9.20 6.44
N PRO A 246 1.63 8.04 6.13
CA PRO A 246 0.33 7.93 5.47
C PRO A 246 -0.82 8.45 6.32
N GLY A 247 -1.88 8.89 5.65
CA GLY A 247 -3.15 9.16 6.31
C GLY A 247 -3.80 7.88 6.84
N ALA A 248 -4.63 8.03 7.86
CA ALA A 248 -5.34 6.92 8.51
C ALA A 248 -6.86 7.15 8.43
N SER A 249 -7.46 6.78 7.31
CA SER A 249 -8.90 6.70 7.20
C SER A 249 -9.29 5.53 6.30
N VAL A 250 -10.34 4.82 6.66
CA VAL A 250 -11.06 4.01 5.67
C VAL A 250 -11.96 4.99 4.95
N SER A 251 -11.70 5.21 3.65
CA SER A 251 -12.38 6.22 2.84
C SER A 251 -13.91 6.14 2.96
N ASP A 252 -14.57 7.28 3.07
CA ASP A 252 -16.01 7.42 2.88
C ASP A 252 -16.39 7.48 1.39
N GLY A 253 -15.46 7.09 0.52
CA GLY A 253 -15.62 7.11 -0.93
C GLY A 253 -16.83 6.33 -1.44
N PRO A 254 -17.22 6.56 -2.70
CA PRO A 254 -18.40 5.94 -3.27
C PRO A 254 -18.33 4.42 -3.17
N VAL A 255 -19.31 3.85 -2.49
CA VAL A 255 -19.42 2.42 -2.21
C VAL A 255 -19.74 1.69 -3.52
N ALA A 256 -18.76 1.05 -4.12
CA ALA A 256 -19.01 -0.02 -5.08
C ALA A 256 -19.42 -1.29 -4.29
N GLY A 257 -20.63 -1.32 -3.79
CA GLY A 257 -21.18 -2.49 -3.09
C GLY A 257 -22.42 -2.98 -3.85
N ASP A 258 -22.55 -4.28 -3.98
CA ASP A 258 -23.71 -4.95 -4.59
C ASP A 258 -24.98 -4.91 -3.69
N GLY A 259 -25.01 -4.06 -2.66
CA GLY A 259 -26.13 -3.91 -1.72
C GLY A 259 -26.28 -5.07 -0.72
N ARG A 260 -25.36 -6.01 -0.68
CA ARG A 260 -25.38 -7.11 0.30
C ARG A 260 -24.80 -6.62 1.63
N THR A 261 -25.58 -6.71 2.69
CA THR A 261 -25.07 -6.45 4.05
C THR A 261 -24.45 -7.73 4.59
N MET A 262 -23.13 -7.73 4.76
CA MET A 262 -22.45 -8.89 5.35
C MET A 262 -22.76 -8.95 6.84
N ARG A 263 -23.23 -10.11 7.31
CA ARG A 263 -23.47 -10.33 8.75
C ARG A 263 -22.18 -10.82 9.40
N PHE A 264 -21.83 -10.24 10.54
CA PHE A 264 -20.73 -10.67 11.40
C PHE A 264 -21.28 -11.44 12.62
N PRO A 265 -20.51 -12.39 13.18
CA PRO A 265 -20.85 -13.00 14.47
C PRO A 265 -20.98 -11.93 15.56
N GLU A 266 -21.78 -12.19 16.58
CA GLU A 266 -21.96 -11.27 17.71
C GLU A 266 -20.65 -10.96 18.45
N ARG A 267 -19.77 -11.97 18.58
CA ARG A 267 -18.46 -11.83 19.23
C ARG A 267 -17.35 -12.33 18.30
N PHE A 268 -16.53 -11.42 17.82
CA PHE A 268 -15.39 -11.78 16.98
C PHE A 268 -14.18 -10.85 17.18
N VAL A 269 -13.00 -11.38 16.89
CA VAL A 269 -11.73 -10.66 16.79
C VAL A 269 -11.38 -10.54 15.30
N LEU A 270 -10.88 -9.39 14.89
CA LEU A 270 -10.66 -9.08 13.48
C LEU A 270 -9.17 -9.00 13.14
N PHE A 271 -8.76 -9.65 12.05
CA PHE A 271 -7.46 -9.49 11.44
C PHE A 271 -7.60 -9.14 9.96
N VAL A 272 -7.24 -7.93 9.60
CA VAL A 272 -7.30 -7.43 8.22
C VAL A 272 -5.91 -7.46 7.60
N SER A 273 -5.70 -8.28 6.58
CA SER A 273 -4.44 -8.33 5.81
C SER A 273 -4.56 -9.25 4.60
N THR A 274 -3.71 -9.09 3.59
CA THR A 274 -3.44 -10.17 2.64
C THR A 274 -2.98 -11.41 3.41
N ILE A 275 -3.52 -12.57 3.05
CA ILE A 275 -3.17 -13.83 3.71
C ILE A 275 -1.88 -14.34 3.06
N GLU A 276 -0.76 -14.05 3.70
CA GLU A 276 0.58 -14.38 3.25
C GLU A 276 1.50 -14.68 4.44
N ILE A 277 2.61 -15.37 4.19
CA ILE A 277 3.49 -15.90 5.23
C ILE A 277 3.95 -14.84 6.26
N ARG A 278 4.33 -13.64 5.81
CA ARG A 278 4.83 -12.57 6.71
C ARG A 278 3.77 -11.97 7.64
N LYS A 279 2.49 -12.15 7.31
CA LYS A 279 1.36 -11.70 8.14
C LYS A 279 1.07 -12.61 9.33
N ASN A 280 1.70 -13.79 9.35
CA ASN A 280 1.77 -14.67 10.52
C ASN A 280 0.41 -15.18 11.03
N HIS A 281 -0.52 -15.48 10.12
CA HIS A 281 -1.83 -16.07 10.44
C HIS A 281 -1.71 -17.37 11.24
N ARG A 282 -0.61 -18.13 11.02
CA ARG A 282 -0.37 -19.40 11.71
C ARG A 282 -0.18 -19.21 13.23
N LEU A 283 0.42 -18.11 13.66
CA LEU A 283 0.49 -17.78 15.09
C LEU A 283 -0.91 -17.70 15.70
N LEU A 284 -1.83 -16.98 15.04
CA LEU A 284 -3.20 -16.83 15.55
C LEU A 284 -3.96 -18.16 15.52
N LEU A 285 -3.77 -19.01 14.52
CA LEU A 285 -4.34 -20.34 14.47
C LEU A 285 -3.92 -21.16 15.71
N ARG A 286 -2.63 -21.14 16.08
CA ARG A 286 -2.12 -21.84 17.26
C ARG A 286 -2.64 -21.23 18.56
N VAL A 287 -2.65 -19.91 18.67
CA VAL A 287 -3.19 -19.21 19.84
C VAL A 287 -4.68 -19.53 20.03
N TRP A 288 -5.50 -19.51 18.97
CA TRP A 288 -6.93 -19.85 19.07
C TRP A 288 -7.16 -21.30 19.48
N ARG A 289 -6.36 -22.23 18.99
CA ARG A 289 -6.40 -23.65 19.41
C ARG A 289 -6.16 -23.75 20.93
N ARG A 290 -5.13 -23.11 21.45
CA ARG A 290 -4.80 -23.12 22.87
C ARG A 290 -5.86 -22.41 23.74
N LEU A 291 -6.47 -21.33 23.25
CA LEU A 291 -7.58 -20.67 23.95
C LEU A 291 -8.79 -21.61 24.06
N ILE A 292 -9.14 -22.32 22.99
CA ILE A 292 -10.23 -23.31 22.98
C ILE A 292 -9.93 -24.46 23.94
N GLU A 293 -8.71 -24.97 23.95
CA GLU A 293 -8.28 -26.02 24.88
C GLU A 293 -8.36 -25.59 26.35
N ARG A 294 -8.05 -24.33 26.65
CA ARG A 294 -8.06 -23.80 28.03
C ARG A 294 -9.46 -23.41 28.53
N HIS A 295 -10.27 -22.82 27.68
CA HIS A 295 -11.50 -22.15 28.09
C HIS A 295 -12.78 -22.76 27.50
N GLY A 296 -12.66 -23.72 26.59
CA GLY A 296 -13.76 -24.26 25.82
C GLY A 296 -14.17 -23.36 24.64
N ALA A 297 -14.73 -23.96 23.61
CA ALA A 297 -15.08 -23.28 22.36
C ALA A 297 -16.08 -22.13 22.56
N ASP A 298 -17.08 -22.31 23.48
CA ASP A 298 -18.13 -21.31 23.67
C ASP A 298 -17.61 -19.99 24.27
N ALA A 299 -16.56 -20.05 25.08
CA ALA A 299 -15.95 -18.87 25.67
C ALA A 299 -15.09 -18.08 24.68
N VAL A 300 -14.54 -18.73 23.63
CA VAL A 300 -13.62 -18.13 22.66
C VAL A 300 -14.41 -17.50 21.49
N PRO A 301 -14.19 -16.21 21.16
CA PRO A 301 -14.84 -15.56 20.04
C PRO A 301 -14.36 -16.12 18.69
N VAL A 302 -15.12 -15.87 17.64
CA VAL A 302 -14.69 -16.17 16.28
C VAL A 302 -13.53 -15.26 15.90
N LEU A 303 -12.50 -15.80 15.26
CA LEU A 303 -11.42 -15.05 14.65
C LEU A 303 -11.69 -14.90 13.14
N ILE A 304 -11.83 -13.67 12.68
CA ILE A 304 -12.10 -13.40 11.26
C ILE A 304 -10.86 -12.87 10.59
N PHE A 305 -10.39 -13.59 9.58
CA PHE A 305 -9.37 -13.14 8.64
C PHE A 305 -10.06 -12.46 7.46
N VAL A 306 -9.76 -11.19 7.22
CA VAL A 306 -10.27 -10.42 6.07
C VAL A 306 -9.12 -10.09 5.14
N GLY A 307 -9.18 -10.62 3.91
CA GLY A 307 -8.20 -10.29 2.87
C GLY A 307 -8.11 -11.30 1.74
N GLN A 308 -7.33 -10.95 0.71
CA GLN A 308 -7.06 -11.83 -0.41
C GLN A 308 -6.01 -12.88 -0.03
N ILE A 309 -6.10 -14.06 -0.65
CA ILE A 309 -5.08 -15.08 -0.53
C ILE A 309 -3.87 -14.62 -1.34
N GLY A 310 -2.74 -14.48 -0.67
CA GLY A 310 -1.43 -14.17 -1.23
C GLY A 310 -0.61 -15.44 -1.48
N TRP A 311 0.68 -15.34 -1.28
CA TRP A 311 1.63 -16.42 -1.59
C TRP A 311 2.14 -17.14 -0.35
N ARG A 312 2.59 -18.42 -0.54
CA ARG A 312 3.19 -19.28 0.49
C ARG A 312 2.27 -19.54 1.68
N VAL A 313 1.01 -19.82 1.39
CA VAL A 313 -0.03 -20.08 2.40
C VAL A 313 -0.74 -21.41 2.20
N GLU A 314 -0.27 -22.23 1.26
CA GLU A 314 -0.86 -23.53 0.93
C GLU A 314 -0.96 -24.42 2.18
N ASP A 315 0.13 -24.51 2.96
CA ASP A 315 0.17 -25.28 4.20
C ASP A 315 -0.78 -24.72 5.28
N LEU A 316 -0.89 -23.39 5.38
CA LEU A 316 -1.84 -22.75 6.30
C LEU A 316 -3.28 -23.08 5.92
N LEU A 317 -3.60 -22.98 4.63
CA LEU A 317 -4.95 -23.28 4.14
C LEU A 317 -5.31 -24.75 4.33
N ALA A 318 -4.35 -25.65 4.11
CA ALA A 318 -4.52 -27.08 4.38
C ALA A 318 -4.74 -27.35 5.87
N GLU A 319 -3.99 -26.71 6.77
CA GLU A 319 -4.15 -26.84 8.23
C GLU A 319 -5.51 -26.30 8.71
N LEU A 320 -5.97 -25.17 8.17
CA LEU A 320 -7.30 -24.61 8.45
C LEU A 320 -8.40 -25.58 8.00
N ALA A 321 -8.29 -26.10 6.77
CA ALA A 321 -9.28 -27.04 6.24
C ALA A 321 -9.31 -28.36 7.03
N ALA A 322 -8.15 -28.92 7.39
CA ALA A 322 -8.03 -30.15 8.15
C ALA A 322 -8.65 -30.06 9.57
N SER A 323 -8.67 -28.86 10.15
CA SER A 323 -9.29 -28.59 11.46
C SER A 323 -10.74 -28.11 11.36
N ASP A 324 -11.35 -28.13 10.17
CA ASP A 324 -12.65 -27.50 9.91
C ASP A 324 -12.67 -26.06 10.45
N PHE A 325 -11.61 -25.31 10.18
CA PHE A 325 -11.43 -23.94 10.68
C PHE A 325 -11.57 -23.83 12.21
N LEU A 326 -11.01 -24.79 12.94
CA LEU A 326 -11.20 -25.00 14.38
C LEU A 326 -12.69 -25.11 14.76
N ALA A 327 -13.41 -25.99 14.08
CA ALA A 327 -14.85 -26.17 14.23
C ALA A 327 -15.63 -24.84 14.09
N GLY A 328 -15.29 -24.06 13.06
CA GLY A 328 -15.94 -22.78 12.77
C GLY A 328 -15.49 -21.59 13.65
N LYS A 329 -14.46 -21.76 14.48
CA LYS A 329 -13.91 -20.64 15.29
C LYS A 329 -12.94 -19.73 14.52
N ILE A 330 -12.60 -20.09 13.29
CA ILE A 330 -11.90 -19.21 12.36
C ILE A 330 -12.76 -19.03 11.10
N GLU A 331 -12.89 -17.82 10.64
CA GLU A 331 -13.52 -17.50 9.36
C GLU A 331 -12.55 -16.78 8.43
N LEU A 332 -12.63 -17.09 7.14
CA LEU A 332 -11.88 -16.41 6.09
C LEU A 332 -12.84 -15.68 5.17
N ARG A 333 -12.73 -14.36 5.12
CA ARG A 333 -13.59 -13.49 4.32
C ARG A 333 -12.79 -12.69 3.30
N ARG A 334 -13.32 -12.60 2.08
CA ARG A 334 -12.66 -11.94 0.95
C ARG A 334 -13.61 -10.99 0.25
N GLY A 335 -13.05 -9.93 -0.35
CA GLY A 335 -13.80 -9.04 -1.21
C GLY A 335 -14.79 -8.13 -0.48
N LEU A 336 -14.53 -7.83 0.80
CA LEU A 336 -15.31 -6.84 1.52
C LEU A 336 -15.18 -5.47 0.83
N SER A 337 -16.29 -4.78 0.71
CA SER A 337 -16.31 -3.35 0.38
C SER A 337 -15.74 -2.53 1.54
N ASP A 338 -15.35 -1.28 1.28
CA ASP A 338 -14.87 -0.38 2.33
C ASP A 338 -15.92 -0.13 3.42
N ALA A 339 -17.20 -0.12 3.05
CA ALA A 339 -18.32 -0.03 4.01
C ALA A 339 -18.38 -1.25 4.93
N GLU A 340 -18.35 -2.46 4.34
CA GLU A 340 -18.34 -3.71 5.12
C GLU A 340 -17.09 -3.84 5.98
N LEU A 341 -15.94 -3.36 5.49
CA LEU A 341 -14.70 -3.34 6.26
C LEU A 341 -14.81 -2.37 7.46
N ARG A 342 -15.39 -1.20 7.28
CA ARG A 342 -15.69 -0.27 8.40
C ARG A 342 -16.62 -0.90 9.43
N ASP A 343 -17.68 -1.58 8.97
CA ASP A 343 -18.61 -2.28 9.85
C ASP A 343 -17.92 -3.42 10.61
N ALA A 344 -17.00 -4.15 9.98
CA ALA A 344 -16.18 -5.16 10.62
C ALA A 344 -15.30 -4.55 11.73
N TYR A 345 -14.60 -3.44 11.45
CA TYR A 345 -13.82 -2.73 12.47
C TYR A 345 -14.70 -2.27 13.63
N ARG A 346 -15.86 -1.65 13.36
CA ARG A 346 -16.74 -1.10 14.40
C ARG A 346 -17.36 -2.19 15.28
N SER A 347 -17.65 -3.34 14.69
CA SER A 347 -18.38 -4.43 15.36
C SER A 347 -17.47 -5.43 16.08
N CYS A 348 -16.19 -5.53 15.73
CA CYS A 348 -15.27 -6.48 16.38
C CYS A 348 -15.05 -6.14 17.86
N LEU A 349 -14.64 -7.13 18.64
CA LEU A 349 -14.19 -6.93 20.04
C LEU A 349 -12.92 -6.08 20.06
N PHE A 350 -11.94 -6.47 19.27
CA PHE A 350 -10.69 -5.75 19.04
C PHE A 350 -10.05 -6.29 17.76
N THR A 351 -8.99 -5.63 17.30
CA THR A 351 -8.19 -6.11 16.17
C THR A 351 -6.89 -6.72 16.64
N VAL A 352 -6.37 -7.68 15.86
CA VAL A 352 -5.06 -8.29 16.12
C VAL A 352 -4.19 -8.19 14.86
N PHE A 353 -2.90 -7.86 15.01
CA PHE A 353 -2.00 -7.63 13.88
C PHE A 353 -0.62 -8.26 14.13
N PRO A 354 -0.42 -9.57 13.89
CA PRO A 354 0.76 -10.34 14.27
C PRO A 354 1.90 -10.32 13.25
N SER A 355 1.92 -9.35 12.32
CA SER A 355 2.87 -9.32 11.21
C SER A 355 4.32 -9.35 11.65
N LEU A 356 5.13 -10.16 10.95
CA LEU A 356 6.57 -10.28 11.18
C LEU A 356 7.35 -9.05 10.70
N CYS A 357 6.87 -8.40 9.64
CA CYS A 357 7.45 -7.16 9.12
C CYS A 357 6.44 -6.38 8.28
N GLU A 358 6.51 -5.05 8.37
CA GLU A 358 5.66 -4.09 7.65
C GLU A 358 6.46 -2.85 7.23
N GLY A 359 6.02 -2.23 6.12
CA GLY A 359 6.47 -0.90 5.75
C GLY A 359 5.78 0.21 6.53
N TRP A 360 4.47 0.01 6.86
CA TRP A 360 3.68 0.91 7.69
C TRP A 360 2.79 0.13 8.66
N GLY A 361 1.66 -0.36 8.25
CA GLY A 361 0.67 -1.04 9.09
C GLY A 361 -0.69 -0.33 9.02
N LEU A 362 -1.19 -0.07 7.80
CA LEU A 362 -2.49 0.57 7.60
C LEU A 362 -3.61 -0.02 8.45
N PRO A 363 -3.76 -1.37 8.61
CA PRO A 363 -4.84 -1.91 9.43
C PRO A 363 -4.78 -1.54 10.91
N VAL A 364 -3.58 -1.26 11.45
CA VAL A 364 -3.44 -0.75 12.83
C VAL A 364 -3.98 0.68 12.90
N ALA A 365 -3.57 1.55 11.96
CA ALA A 365 -4.07 2.91 11.88
C ALA A 365 -5.59 2.97 11.64
N GLU A 366 -6.11 2.10 10.75
CA GLU A 366 -7.54 1.96 10.48
C GLU A 366 -8.34 1.54 11.73
N SER A 367 -7.82 0.57 12.49
CA SER A 367 -8.41 0.13 13.76
C SER A 367 -8.54 1.29 14.75
N LEU A 368 -7.44 2.01 14.97
CA LEU A 368 -7.42 3.16 15.88
C LEU A 368 -8.35 4.28 15.40
N ALA A 369 -8.41 4.54 14.09
CA ALA A 369 -9.31 5.53 13.50
C ALA A 369 -10.80 5.19 13.70
N GLN A 370 -11.14 3.90 13.81
CA GLN A 370 -12.49 3.45 14.16
C GLN A 370 -12.73 3.38 15.70
N GLY A 371 -11.78 3.88 16.51
CA GLY A 371 -11.87 3.87 17.97
C GLY A 371 -11.71 2.49 18.60
N LYS A 372 -11.12 1.53 17.85
CA LYS A 372 -10.93 0.15 18.29
C LYS A 372 -9.55 -0.08 18.85
N PHE A 373 -9.49 -0.86 19.92
CA PHE A 373 -8.25 -1.34 20.46
C PHE A 373 -7.60 -2.36 19.51
N CYS A 374 -6.27 -2.30 19.42
CA CYS A 374 -5.48 -3.22 18.61
C CYS A 374 -4.40 -3.89 19.47
N LEU A 375 -4.25 -5.20 19.30
CA LEU A 375 -3.08 -5.96 19.75
C LEU A 375 -2.18 -6.18 18.54
N ALA A 376 -0.95 -5.71 18.58
CA ALA A 376 -0.08 -5.75 17.41
C ALA A 376 1.31 -6.28 17.69
N SER A 377 1.99 -6.70 16.64
CA SER A 377 3.41 -7.03 16.68
C SER A 377 4.26 -5.81 17.06
N ASN A 378 5.34 -6.03 17.81
CA ASN A 378 6.33 -5.01 18.16
C ASN A 378 7.39 -4.78 17.08
N ARG A 379 7.20 -5.31 15.85
CA ARG A 379 8.24 -5.34 14.80
C ARG A 379 8.11 -4.19 13.81
N THR A 380 9.27 -3.78 13.29
CA THR A 380 9.45 -2.84 12.17
C THR A 380 8.77 -1.49 12.38
N SER A 381 7.88 -1.09 11.48
CA SER A 381 7.16 0.21 11.52
C SER A 381 5.90 0.19 12.41
N ILE A 382 5.44 -0.97 12.86
CA ILE A 382 4.17 -1.09 13.59
C ILE A 382 4.12 -0.20 14.84
N PRO A 383 5.20 -0.11 15.67
CA PRO A 383 5.22 0.80 16.81
C PRO A 383 5.14 2.30 16.44
N GLU A 384 5.54 2.69 15.22
CA GLU A 384 5.38 4.07 14.75
C GLU A 384 3.92 4.43 14.55
N VAL A 385 3.10 3.45 14.15
CA VAL A 385 1.67 3.63 13.87
C VAL A 385 0.86 3.65 15.16
N GLY A 386 1.11 2.68 16.03
CA GLY A 386 0.29 2.44 17.22
C GLY A 386 0.67 3.28 18.43
N GLY A 387 1.94 3.67 18.55
CA GLY A 387 2.44 4.40 19.73
C GLY A 387 2.03 3.70 21.03
N ASP A 388 1.62 4.46 22.02
CA ASP A 388 1.17 3.96 23.34
C ASP A 388 -0.31 3.51 23.36
N LEU A 389 -1.03 3.65 22.25
CA LEU A 389 -2.44 3.32 22.15
C LEU A 389 -2.68 1.84 21.79
N VAL A 390 -1.63 1.14 21.40
CA VAL A 390 -1.62 -0.28 21.03
C VAL A 390 -0.87 -1.08 22.08
N ASP A 391 -1.30 -2.28 22.38
CA ASP A 391 -0.51 -3.22 23.16
C ASP A 391 0.26 -4.13 22.21
N TYR A 392 1.54 -4.34 22.51
CA TYR A 392 2.44 -5.07 21.64
C TYR A 392 2.79 -6.44 22.19
N PHE A 393 2.99 -7.39 21.27
CA PHE A 393 3.56 -8.70 21.57
C PHE A 393 4.70 -9.03 20.57
N ASP A 394 5.59 -9.93 20.98
CA ASP A 394 6.57 -10.49 20.05
C ASP A 394 5.88 -11.52 19.13
N PRO A 395 5.82 -11.29 17.81
CA PRO A 395 5.16 -12.20 16.88
C PRO A 395 5.90 -13.55 16.71
N MET A 396 7.08 -13.69 17.30
CA MET A 396 7.85 -14.94 17.36
C MET A 396 7.61 -15.71 18.68
N ASP A 397 6.94 -15.11 19.65
CA ASP A 397 6.62 -15.69 20.95
C ASP A 397 5.10 -15.96 21.05
N GLU A 398 4.74 -17.24 20.96
CA GLU A 398 3.34 -17.68 21.03
C GLU A 398 2.76 -17.47 22.44
N ASP A 399 3.56 -17.64 23.49
CA ASP A 399 3.11 -17.47 24.87
C ASP A 399 2.84 -16.01 25.20
N ASP A 400 3.68 -15.09 24.72
CA ASP A 400 3.45 -13.65 24.86
C ASP A 400 2.18 -13.22 24.11
N ALA A 401 1.99 -13.67 22.86
CA ALA A 401 0.78 -13.40 22.09
C ALA A 401 -0.48 -13.97 22.78
N LEU A 402 -0.40 -15.22 23.24
CA LEU A 402 -1.51 -15.88 23.95
C LEU A 402 -1.89 -15.12 25.22
N ALA A 403 -0.92 -14.79 26.06
CA ALA A 403 -1.17 -14.10 27.33
C ALA A 403 -1.87 -12.74 27.13
N LYS A 404 -1.45 -11.98 26.12
CA LYS A 404 -2.03 -10.66 25.81
C LYS A 404 -3.42 -10.75 25.19
N ILE A 405 -3.64 -11.72 24.29
CA ILE A 405 -4.96 -11.98 23.71
C ILE A 405 -5.92 -12.50 24.79
N GLU A 406 -5.49 -13.43 25.63
CA GLU A 406 -6.26 -13.98 26.76
C GLU A 406 -6.65 -12.87 27.74
N ARG A 407 -5.72 -11.99 28.08
CA ARG A 407 -5.99 -10.79 28.88
C ARG A 407 -7.08 -9.92 28.27
N ALA A 408 -6.96 -9.61 26.97
CA ALA A 408 -7.95 -8.79 26.29
C ALA A 408 -9.35 -9.42 26.25
N LEU A 409 -9.42 -10.75 26.21
CA LEU A 409 -10.70 -11.48 26.18
C LEU A 409 -11.36 -11.64 27.55
N LEU A 410 -10.57 -11.79 28.62
CA LEU A 410 -11.05 -12.25 29.92
C LEU A 410 -10.97 -11.18 31.02
N GLU A 411 -10.05 -10.24 30.96
CA GLU A 411 -9.91 -9.20 31.99
C GLU A 411 -11.07 -8.20 31.89
N ARG A 412 -11.91 -8.21 32.92
CA ARG A 412 -13.10 -7.36 32.98
C ARG A 412 -12.72 -5.86 32.93
N GLY A 413 -13.32 -5.12 32.01
CA GLY A 413 -13.09 -3.68 31.86
C GLY A 413 -11.85 -3.30 31.05
N TYR A 414 -10.98 -4.26 30.69
CA TYR A 414 -9.76 -3.98 29.95
C TYR A 414 -10.06 -3.36 28.56
N LEU A 415 -10.82 -4.04 27.72
CA LEU A 415 -11.16 -3.53 26.38
C LEU A 415 -11.88 -2.18 26.41
N PRO A 416 -12.94 -1.98 27.23
CA PRO A 416 -13.57 -0.66 27.33
C PRO A 416 -12.62 0.46 27.74
N ALA A 417 -11.69 0.21 28.67
CA ALA A 417 -10.71 1.20 29.10
C ALA A 417 -9.72 1.53 27.97
N ARG A 418 -9.22 0.52 27.25
CA ARG A 418 -8.31 0.72 26.11
C ARG A 418 -9.00 1.47 24.97
N GLU A 419 -10.22 1.10 24.60
CA GLU A 419 -10.98 1.81 23.57
C GLU A 419 -11.33 3.23 23.96
N ALA A 420 -11.68 3.49 25.24
CA ALA A 420 -11.91 4.85 25.73
C ALA A 420 -10.67 5.72 25.56
N ARG A 421 -9.48 5.18 25.85
CA ARG A 421 -8.20 5.85 25.64
C ARG A 421 -7.94 6.12 24.15
N VAL A 422 -8.15 5.13 23.27
CA VAL A 422 -8.02 5.30 21.82
C VAL A 422 -8.91 6.45 21.35
N ARG A 423 -10.19 6.44 21.71
CA ARG A 423 -11.13 7.51 21.30
C ARG A 423 -10.74 8.90 21.84
N ALA A 424 -10.18 8.94 23.05
CA ALA A 424 -9.76 10.22 23.67
C ALA A 424 -8.48 10.79 23.07
N GLU A 425 -7.49 9.94 22.77
CA GLU A 425 -6.12 10.37 22.49
C GLU A 425 -5.70 10.20 21.02
N TYR A 426 -6.28 9.25 20.27
CA TYR A 426 -5.86 9.03 18.88
C TYR A 426 -6.27 10.23 18.00
N ARG A 427 -5.31 10.74 17.27
CA ARG A 427 -5.51 11.80 16.29
C ARG A 427 -4.95 11.31 14.95
N PRO A 428 -5.81 10.73 14.11
CA PRO A 428 -5.37 10.26 12.82
C PRO A 428 -4.82 11.40 11.97
N LYS A 429 -3.70 11.17 11.34
CA LYS A 429 -3.22 12.04 10.28
C LYS A 429 -4.17 11.96 9.11
N SER A 430 -4.60 13.10 8.58
CA SER A 430 -5.45 13.12 7.40
C SER A 430 -4.67 12.85 6.12
N TRP A 431 -5.35 12.44 5.05
CA TRP A 431 -4.72 12.36 3.74
C TRP A 431 -4.32 13.73 3.21
N ALA A 432 -5.03 14.80 3.60
CA ALA A 432 -4.64 16.18 3.33
C ALA A 432 -3.27 16.51 3.93
N ASP A 433 -3.03 16.18 5.21
CA ASP A 433 -1.72 16.36 5.85
C ASP A 433 -0.63 15.56 5.15
N CYS A 434 -0.95 14.34 4.70
CA CYS A 434 -0.03 13.51 3.95
C CYS A 434 0.35 14.17 2.60
N VAL A 435 -0.63 14.69 1.87
CA VAL A 435 -0.41 15.39 0.59
C VAL A 435 0.37 16.69 0.80
N HIS A 436 0.05 17.48 1.83
CA HIS A 436 0.81 18.69 2.16
C HIS A 436 2.27 18.35 2.46
N ALA A 437 2.52 17.32 3.29
CA ALA A 437 3.87 16.87 3.61
C ALA A 437 4.61 16.38 2.35
N LEU A 438 3.93 15.58 1.50
CA LEU A 438 4.48 15.11 0.23
C LEU A 438 4.94 16.28 -0.65
N LEU A 439 4.06 17.24 -0.89
CA LEU A 439 4.37 18.39 -1.76
C LEU A 439 5.46 19.29 -1.15
N GLY A 440 5.48 19.48 0.17
CA GLY A 440 6.54 20.19 0.88
C GLY A 440 7.90 19.51 0.72
N GLU A 441 7.96 18.18 0.89
CA GLU A 441 9.18 17.40 0.68
C GLU A 441 9.69 17.48 -0.76
N LEU A 442 8.80 17.49 -1.75
CA LEU A 442 9.15 17.57 -3.17
C LEU A 442 9.57 18.98 -3.61
N ALA A 443 9.03 20.04 -3.00
CA ALA A 443 9.40 21.42 -3.27
C ALA A 443 10.82 21.75 -2.78
N GLY A 444 11.34 21.01 -1.80
CA GLY A 444 12.62 21.31 -1.17
C GLY A 444 12.53 22.37 -0.07
N ASP A 445 11.32 22.79 0.30
CA ASP A 445 11.07 23.87 1.27
C ASP A 445 11.04 23.38 2.71
N ALA A 446 11.10 22.07 2.97
CA ALA A 446 11.17 21.55 4.34
C ALA A 446 12.56 21.81 4.93
N PRO A 447 12.66 22.34 6.16
CA PRO A 447 13.93 22.55 6.83
C PRO A 447 14.72 21.23 6.89
N ASP A 448 16.04 21.33 6.71
CA ASP A 448 16.95 20.18 6.83
C ASP A 448 16.80 19.52 8.21
N ARG A 449 15.96 18.50 8.31
CA ARG A 449 15.69 17.77 9.55
C ARG A 449 16.84 16.88 10.01
N ARG A 450 18.02 16.96 9.39
CA ARG A 450 19.23 16.26 9.89
C ARG A 450 19.55 16.67 11.32
N ALA A 451 19.27 17.92 11.70
CA ALA A 451 19.51 18.42 13.06
C ALA A 451 18.44 18.00 14.10
N ALA A 452 17.23 17.63 13.69
CA ALA A 452 16.16 17.24 14.61
C ALA A 452 16.18 15.74 14.99
N ASP A 453 16.66 14.89 14.11
CA ASP A 453 16.79 13.43 14.37
C ASP A 453 17.97 13.09 15.30
N GLU A 454 18.99 13.95 15.40
CA GLU A 454 20.11 13.81 16.36
C GLU A 454 19.76 14.23 17.79
N ALA A 455 18.73 15.05 17.98
CA ALA A 455 18.32 15.58 19.30
C ALA A 455 17.38 14.64 20.08
N VAL A 456 16.79 13.62 19.45
CA VAL A 456 15.97 12.61 20.13
C VAL A 456 16.85 11.37 20.37
N GLY A 457 17.59 11.42 21.47
CA GLY A 457 18.38 10.30 21.96
C GLY A 457 17.48 9.10 22.25
N TRP A 458 17.52 8.12 21.38
CA TRP A 458 16.89 6.82 21.63
C TRP A 458 17.72 6.08 22.71
N ALA A 459 17.16 6.02 23.92
CA ALA A 459 17.66 5.15 24.97
C ALA A 459 17.74 3.72 24.40
N LYS A 460 18.91 3.11 24.56
CA LYS A 460 19.15 1.69 24.28
C LYS A 460 18.12 0.89 25.08
N ALA A 461 17.18 0.25 24.41
CA ALA A 461 16.44 -0.84 25.00
C ALA A 461 17.31 -2.10 24.98
N PRO A 462 17.32 -2.90 26.05
CA PRO A 462 18.13 -4.09 26.20
C PRO A 462 17.79 -5.20 25.21
#